data_f7f9ddb1bd5d7a5300d64c2299118d6c
#
_entry.id   f7f9ddb1bd5d7a5300d64c2299118d6c
#
_cell.length_a   1.000
_cell.length_b   1.000
_cell.length_c   1.000
_cell.angle_alpha   90.00
_cell.angle_beta   90.00
_cell.angle_gamma   90.00
#
_symmetry.space_group_name_H-M   'P 1'
#
loop_
_entity.id
_entity.type
_entity.pdbx_description
1 polymer ?
#
loop_
_entity_poly.entity_id
_entity_poly.type
_entity_poly.pdbx_seq_one_letter_code
_entity_poly.pdbx_strand_id
1 'polypeptide(L)'
;FTENYGNRIWDEIVKIIKIENIDQFTELEIRANLDLIRGLLLNNVQYDNINPLLSRIESISVSLKKIINIVEDNSEKNTSNKNTSNKNNLEVISLRNCNQEIKKMFPILLAKEYFKKHKIKNKNEVKNTFHLIIDEAHNILSQQSNREAESWKDYRLELFEEIIKEGRKFGFFLTVASQRPADISETIMSQFHNFFIHRLINEKDLKLIDNVISTLDRSSKQLIPVLPQGACIVTGTAFDFPKIIQVDKIENREERPNSDDIDLEELWMKAQDIKN
;
A
#
# COMPACT_ATOMS: atom_id res chain seq x y z
N PHE A 1 -30.23 -18.59 -26.42
CA PHE A 1 -29.02 -18.97 -25.66
C PHE A 1 -29.47 -19.34 -24.26
N THR A 2 -29.60 -20.63 -23.98
CA THR A 2 -29.93 -21.12 -22.65
C THR A 2 -28.64 -21.09 -21.79
N GLU A 3 -28.79 -20.88 -20.49
CA GLU A 3 -27.68 -20.84 -19.50
C GLU A 3 -26.74 -22.06 -19.62
N ASN A 4 -27.26 -23.21 -19.97
CA ASN A 4 -26.52 -24.44 -20.27
C ASN A 4 -25.56 -24.36 -21.47
N TYR A 5 -25.87 -23.54 -22.48
CA TYR A 5 -25.02 -23.41 -23.67
C TYR A 5 -23.78 -22.52 -23.38
N GLY A 6 -24.00 -21.46 -22.59
CA GLY A 6 -22.91 -20.61 -22.13
C GLY A 6 -21.89 -21.33 -21.27
N ASN A 7 -22.34 -22.19 -20.38
CA ASN A 7 -21.46 -22.97 -19.50
C ASN A 7 -20.64 -24.00 -20.29
N ARG A 8 -21.21 -24.64 -21.33
CA ARG A 8 -20.47 -25.56 -22.22
C ARG A 8 -19.39 -24.88 -23.03
N ILE A 9 -19.67 -23.73 -23.62
CA ILE A 9 -18.68 -22.93 -24.33
C ILE A 9 -17.56 -22.50 -23.37
N TRP A 10 -17.92 -22.10 -22.17
CA TRP A 10 -16.95 -21.75 -21.14
C TRP A 10 -16.03 -22.91 -20.78
N ASP A 11 -16.57 -24.11 -20.55
CA ASP A 11 -15.79 -25.29 -20.23
C ASP A 11 -14.79 -25.65 -21.34
N GLU A 12 -15.19 -25.52 -22.62
CA GLU A 12 -14.29 -25.73 -23.75
C GLU A 12 -13.19 -24.68 -23.84
N ILE A 13 -13.51 -23.40 -23.60
CA ILE A 13 -12.52 -22.30 -23.58
C ILE A 13 -11.52 -22.50 -22.44
N VAL A 14 -11.99 -22.88 -21.26
CA VAL A 14 -11.11 -23.18 -20.11
C VAL A 14 -10.16 -24.36 -20.43
N LYS A 15 -10.61 -25.37 -21.17
CA LYS A 15 -9.73 -26.46 -21.63
C LYS A 15 -8.65 -25.94 -22.57
N ILE A 16 -9.00 -25.08 -23.53
CA ILE A 16 -8.06 -24.50 -24.49
C ILE A 16 -7.02 -23.64 -23.74
N ILE A 17 -7.47 -22.80 -22.83
CA ILE A 17 -6.59 -21.94 -21.99
C ILE A 17 -5.57 -22.79 -21.22
N LYS A 18 -5.99 -23.93 -20.65
CA LYS A 18 -5.11 -24.84 -19.92
C LYS A 18 -4.11 -25.58 -20.82
N ILE A 19 -4.54 -25.92 -22.05
CA ILE A 19 -3.68 -26.62 -23.02
C ILE A 19 -2.58 -25.67 -23.55
N GLU A 20 -2.90 -24.40 -23.79
CA GLU A 20 -1.97 -23.43 -24.36
C GLU A 20 -1.06 -22.75 -23.32
N ASN A 21 -1.19 -23.11 -22.04
CA ASN A 21 -0.40 -22.54 -20.94
C ASN A 21 -0.41 -21.01 -20.91
N ILE A 22 -1.59 -20.44 -21.10
CA ILE A 22 -1.83 -18.98 -21.11
C ILE A 22 -1.62 -18.44 -19.70
N ASP A 23 -0.94 -17.29 -19.59
CA ASP A 23 -0.73 -16.62 -18.30
C ASP A 23 -2.05 -16.14 -17.67
N GLN A 24 -2.10 -16.07 -16.35
CA GLN A 24 -3.33 -15.77 -15.59
C GLN A 24 -3.90 -14.38 -15.90
N PHE A 25 -3.08 -13.41 -16.30
CA PHE A 25 -3.57 -12.08 -16.69
C PHE A 25 -4.27 -12.14 -18.05
N THR A 26 -3.72 -12.87 -19.00
CA THR A 26 -4.37 -13.12 -20.29
C THR A 26 -5.66 -13.93 -20.12
N GLU A 27 -5.67 -14.91 -19.21
CA GLU A 27 -6.88 -15.62 -18.83
C GLU A 27 -7.95 -14.68 -18.28
N LEU A 28 -7.59 -13.73 -17.38
CA LEU A 28 -8.50 -12.74 -16.85
C LEU A 28 -9.09 -11.84 -17.95
N GLU A 29 -8.26 -11.37 -18.89
CA GLU A 29 -8.70 -10.55 -20.02
C GLU A 29 -9.69 -11.32 -20.91
N ILE A 30 -9.41 -12.58 -21.23
CA ILE A 30 -10.29 -13.43 -22.00
C ILE A 30 -11.62 -13.64 -21.28
N ARG A 31 -11.60 -13.93 -19.98
CA ARG A 31 -12.81 -14.10 -19.15
C ARG A 31 -13.67 -12.84 -19.17
N ALA A 32 -13.07 -11.67 -18.94
CA ALA A 32 -13.79 -10.41 -18.92
C ALA A 32 -14.45 -10.09 -20.26
N ASN A 33 -13.77 -10.36 -21.39
CA ASN A 33 -14.33 -10.17 -22.73
C ASN A 33 -15.47 -11.15 -23.02
N LEU A 34 -15.35 -12.41 -22.57
CA LEU A 34 -16.40 -13.40 -22.75
C LEU A 34 -17.66 -13.09 -21.94
N ASP A 35 -17.49 -12.62 -20.69
CA ASP A 35 -18.61 -12.20 -19.86
C ASP A 35 -19.32 -10.96 -20.45
N LEU A 36 -18.56 -10.04 -21.09
CA LEU A 36 -19.16 -8.93 -21.86
C LEU A 36 -20.00 -9.47 -23.02
N ILE A 37 -19.44 -10.35 -23.86
CA ILE A 37 -20.15 -10.91 -25.01
C ILE A 37 -21.42 -11.63 -24.52
N ARG A 38 -21.34 -12.40 -23.46
CA ARG A 38 -22.49 -13.05 -22.84
C ARG A 38 -23.53 -12.03 -22.37
N GLY A 39 -23.11 -10.98 -21.70
CA GLY A 39 -24.00 -9.91 -21.21
C GLY A 39 -24.72 -9.19 -22.35
N LEU A 40 -24.01 -8.90 -23.45
CA LEU A 40 -24.57 -8.29 -24.66
C LEU A 40 -25.59 -9.20 -25.35
N LEU A 41 -25.29 -10.50 -25.49
CA LEU A 41 -26.20 -11.48 -26.11
C LEU A 41 -27.47 -11.69 -25.30
N LEU A 42 -27.41 -11.53 -23.99
CA LEU A 42 -28.55 -11.65 -23.08
C LEU A 42 -29.31 -10.32 -22.90
N ASN A 43 -28.89 -9.22 -23.57
CA ASN A 43 -29.40 -7.86 -23.37
C ASN A 43 -29.36 -7.34 -21.93
N ASN A 44 -28.48 -7.91 -21.10
CA ASN A 44 -28.36 -7.55 -19.69
C ASN A 44 -27.38 -6.38 -19.48
N VAL A 45 -26.58 -6.06 -20.50
CA VAL A 45 -25.47 -5.10 -20.41
C VAL A 45 -25.39 -4.27 -21.70
N GLN A 46 -25.08 -2.97 -21.54
CA GLN A 46 -24.75 -2.11 -22.67
C GLN A 46 -23.22 -2.02 -22.83
N TYR A 47 -22.76 -2.07 -24.08
CA TYR A 47 -21.33 -2.02 -24.42
C TYR A 47 -20.62 -0.80 -23.81
N ASP A 48 -21.26 0.38 -23.91
CA ASP A 48 -20.70 1.64 -23.45
C ASP A 48 -20.42 1.66 -21.93
N ASN A 49 -21.12 0.84 -21.16
CA ASN A 49 -20.93 0.75 -19.70
C ASN A 49 -19.75 -0.16 -19.31
N ILE A 50 -19.41 -1.13 -20.14
CA ILE A 50 -18.38 -2.13 -19.82
C ILE A 50 -17.06 -1.89 -20.57
N ASN A 51 -17.10 -1.30 -21.76
CA ASN A 51 -15.89 -1.03 -22.54
C ASN A 51 -14.82 -0.25 -21.75
N PRO A 52 -15.15 0.77 -20.93
CA PRO A 52 -14.17 1.44 -20.07
C PRO A 52 -13.53 0.52 -19.05
N LEU A 53 -14.30 -0.46 -18.53
CA LEU A 53 -13.78 -1.46 -17.58
C LEU A 53 -12.79 -2.42 -18.25
N LEU A 54 -13.12 -2.92 -19.46
CA LEU A 54 -12.24 -3.79 -20.22
C LEU A 54 -10.93 -3.09 -20.59
N SER A 55 -10.99 -1.87 -21.09
CA SER A 55 -9.80 -1.08 -21.42
C SER A 55 -8.92 -0.85 -20.18
N ARG A 56 -9.53 -0.71 -19.01
CA ARG A 56 -8.83 -0.55 -17.75
C ARG A 56 -8.18 -1.87 -17.28
N ILE A 57 -8.88 -3.00 -17.41
CA ILE A 57 -8.33 -4.34 -17.12
C ILE A 57 -7.11 -4.58 -18.01
N GLU A 58 -7.21 -4.35 -19.31
CA GLU A 58 -6.13 -4.52 -20.27
C GLU A 58 -4.90 -3.66 -19.92
N SER A 59 -5.11 -2.37 -19.65
CA SER A 59 -4.04 -1.44 -19.26
C SER A 59 -3.33 -1.88 -17.96
N ILE A 60 -4.10 -2.31 -16.97
CA ILE A 60 -3.58 -2.78 -15.68
C ILE A 60 -2.84 -4.12 -15.86
N SER A 61 -3.39 -5.06 -16.62
CA SER A 61 -2.77 -6.37 -16.88
C SER A 61 -1.41 -6.23 -17.54
N VAL A 62 -1.27 -5.37 -18.56
CA VAL A 62 0.01 -5.08 -19.22
C VAL A 62 1.05 -4.56 -18.22
N SER A 63 0.63 -3.73 -17.30
CA SER A 63 1.50 -3.15 -16.28
C SER A 63 1.87 -4.17 -15.19
N LEU A 64 0.91 -4.99 -14.77
CA LEU A 64 1.13 -6.02 -13.74
C LEU A 64 2.02 -7.16 -14.25
N LYS A 65 1.87 -7.59 -15.50
CA LYS A 65 2.73 -8.61 -16.13
C LYS A 65 4.23 -8.29 -16.07
N LYS A 66 4.57 -7.00 -16.02
CA LYS A 66 5.97 -6.54 -15.92
C LYS A 66 6.54 -6.62 -14.50
N ILE A 67 5.67 -6.65 -13.50
CA ILE A 67 6.03 -6.49 -12.09
C ILE A 67 5.80 -7.79 -11.31
N ILE A 68 4.74 -8.53 -11.64
CA ILE A 68 4.30 -9.71 -10.92
C ILE A 68 4.51 -10.94 -11.80
N ASN A 69 5.28 -11.89 -11.28
CA ASN A 69 5.36 -13.23 -11.85
C ASN A 69 4.47 -14.14 -11.00
N ILE A 70 3.35 -14.59 -11.57
CA ILE A 70 2.42 -15.48 -10.87
C ILE A 70 2.95 -16.91 -11.03
N VAL A 71 3.37 -17.48 -9.91
CA VAL A 71 3.80 -18.90 -9.85
C VAL A 71 2.64 -19.69 -9.25
N GLU A 72 2.18 -20.73 -9.96
CA GLU A 72 1.22 -21.66 -9.39
C GLU A 72 1.83 -22.37 -8.18
N ASP A 73 1.19 -22.23 -7.02
CA ASP A 73 1.64 -22.82 -5.76
C ASP A 73 1.31 -24.32 -5.71
N ASN A 74 1.87 -25.07 -6.67
CA ASN A 74 1.82 -26.54 -6.70
C ASN A 74 2.85 -27.18 -5.75
N SER A 75 3.50 -26.38 -4.89
CA SER A 75 4.64 -26.83 -4.08
C SER A 75 4.34 -27.04 -2.60
N GLU A 76 3.15 -27.55 -2.25
CA GLU A 76 3.02 -28.14 -0.89
C GLU A 76 3.84 -29.44 -0.70
N LYS A 77 4.53 -29.92 -1.73
CA LYS A 77 5.19 -31.25 -1.66
C LYS A 77 6.71 -31.32 -1.85
N ASN A 78 7.42 -30.26 -2.23
CA ASN A 78 8.87 -30.41 -2.46
C ASN A 78 9.69 -29.16 -2.09
N THR A 79 9.67 -28.72 -0.85
CA THR A 79 10.71 -27.82 -0.31
C THR A 79 11.56 -28.51 0.75
N SER A 80 12.22 -29.60 0.35
CA SER A 80 13.40 -30.14 1.05
C SER A 80 14.72 -29.76 0.33
N ASN A 81 14.77 -28.63 -0.35
CA ASN A 81 16.05 -28.05 -0.73
C ASN A 81 16.39 -26.95 0.28
N LYS A 82 17.16 -27.41 1.28
CA LYS A 82 17.94 -26.58 2.20
C LYS A 82 18.94 -25.74 1.41
N ASN A 83 18.49 -24.62 0.86
CA ASN A 83 19.34 -23.46 0.75
C ASN A 83 19.05 -22.62 1.98
N THR A 84 19.99 -22.58 2.90
CA THR A 84 20.09 -21.65 4.02
C THR A 84 20.22 -20.23 3.45
N SER A 85 19.16 -19.73 2.81
CA SER A 85 18.99 -18.31 2.57
C SER A 85 18.68 -17.71 3.94
N ASN A 86 19.53 -16.82 4.40
CA ASN A 86 19.26 -15.92 5.51
C ASN A 86 17.80 -15.47 5.40
N LYS A 87 16.96 -15.90 6.33
CA LYS A 87 15.60 -15.38 6.43
C LYS A 87 15.74 -13.92 6.85
N ASN A 88 15.86 -13.04 5.89
CA ASN A 88 15.79 -11.62 6.14
C ASN A 88 14.40 -11.35 6.74
N ASN A 89 14.39 -10.84 7.96
CA ASN A 89 13.16 -10.45 8.64
C ASN A 89 12.60 -9.12 8.10
N LEU A 90 13.27 -8.50 7.14
CA LEU A 90 12.90 -7.24 6.51
C LEU A 90 12.84 -7.43 5.00
N GLU A 91 11.71 -7.05 4.41
CA GLU A 91 11.50 -6.97 2.97
C GLU A 91 11.13 -5.53 2.60
N VAL A 92 11.80 -4.98 1.59
CA VAL A 92 11.55 -3.63 1.08
C VAL A 92 11.04 -3.72 -0.35
N ILE A 93 9.83 -3.20 -0.59
CA ILE A 93 9.19 -3.19 -1.90
C ILE A 93 9.16 -1.76 -2.43
N SER A 94 9.95 -1.48 -3.46
CA SER A 94 10.00 -0.16 -4.09
C SER A 94 9.00 -0.07 -5.24
N LEU A 95 8.10 0.91 -5.17
CA LEU A 95 7.12 1.22 -6.22
C LEU A 95 7.53 2.42 -7.08
N ARG A 96 8.78 2.88 -6.99
CA ARG A 96 9.27 4.10 -7.65
C ARG A 96 8.99 4.10 -9.16
N ASN A 97 9.25 2.98 -9.84
CA ASN A 97 9.13 2.84 -11.29
C ASN A 97 7.74 2.39 -11.77
N CYS A 98 6.75 2.30 -10.86
CA CYS A 98 5.40 1.92 -11.18
C CYS A 98 4.55 3.12 -11.60
N ASN A 99 3.53 2.88 -12.42
CA ASN A 99 2.52 3.89 -12.73
C ASN A 99 1.66 4.22 -11.50
N GLN A 100 0.90 5.33 -11.55
CA GLN A 100 0.11 5.80 -10.41
C GLN A 100 -1.00 4.80 -9.98
N GLU A 101 -1.58 4.08 -10.92
CA GLU A 101 -2.62 3.09 -10.62
C GLU A 101 -2.05 1.92 -9.82
N ILE A 102 -0.88 1.42 -10.21
CA ILE A 102 -0.20 0.35 -9.47
C ILE A 102 0.27 0.83 -8.10
N LYS A 103 0.82 2.04 -7.99
CA LYS A 103 1.22 2.62 -6.70
C LYS A 103 0.07 2.67 -5.70
N LYS A 104 -1.17 2.85 -6.18
CA LYS A 104 -2.37 2.85 -5.33
C LYS A 104 -2.90 1.45 -5.04
N MET A 105 -2.97 0.59 -6.06
CA MET A 105 -3.62 -0.71 -5.97
C MET A 105 -2.75 -1.79 -5.32
N PHE A 106 -1.49 -1.86 -5.68
CA PHE A 106 -0.58 -2.92 -5.25
C PHE A 106 -0.39 -3.00 -3.74
N PRO A 107 -0.18 -1.88 -3.01
CA PRO A 107 -0.08 -1.92 -1.55
C PRO A 107 -1.34 -2.44 -0.86
N ILE A 108 -2.52 -2.17 -1.44
CA ILE A 108 -3.79 -2.65 -0.90
C ILE A 108 -3.89 -4.16 -1.03
N LEU A 109 -3.55 -4.70 -2.21
CA LEU A 109 -3.54 -6.14 -2.46
C LEU A 109 -2.56 -6.86 -1.54
N LEU A 110 -1.34 -6.31 -1.38
CA LEU A 110 -0.34 -6.85 -0.47
C LEU A 110 -0.80 -6.81 0.98
N ALA A 111 -1.31 -5.67 1.43
CA ALA A 111 -1.80 -5.52 2.80
C ALA A 111 -2.89 -6.55 3.10
N LYS A 112 -3.85 -6.72 2.18
CA LYS A 112 -4.94 -7.71 2.30
C LYS A 112 -4.41 -9.13 2.39
N GLU A 113 -3.50 -9.50 1.49
CA GLU A 113 -2.97 -10.85 1.40
C GLU A 113 -2.12 -11.21 2.64
N TYR A 114 -1.21 -10.31 3.04
CA TYR A 114 -0.41 -10.52 4.24
C TYR A 114 -1.27 -10.55 5.50
N PHE A 115 -2.25 -9.65 5.63
CA PHE A 115 -3.14 -9.63 6.77
C PHE A 115 -3.96 -10.92 6.87
N LYS A 116 -4.55 -11.37 5.75
CA LYS A 116 -5.32 -12.61 5.67
C LYS A 116 -4.47 -13.83 6.07
N LYS A 117 -3.28 -13.98 5.48
CA LYS A 117 -2.34 -15.08 5.79
C LYS A 117 -1.92 -15.06 7.26
N HIS A 118 -1.61 -13.87 7.77
CA HIS A 118 -1.18 -13.70 9.14
C HIS A 118 -2.31 -13.97 10.15
N LYS A 119 -3.54 -13.52 9.86
CA LYS A 119 -4.75 -13.77 10.64
C LYS A 119 -5.05 -15.27 10.77
N ILE A 120 -4.90 -16.02 9.67
CA ILE A 120 -5.08 -17.48 9.67
C ILE A 120 -4.00 -18.16 10.53
N LYS A 121 -2.73 -17.76 10.38
CA LYS A 121 -1.59 -18.35 11.10
C LYS A 121 -1.65 -18.11 12.60
N ASN A 122 -2.14 -16.96 13.03
CA ASN A 122 -2.18 -16.54 14.44
C ASN A 122 -3.60 -16.59 15.04
N LYS A 123 -4.52 -17.36 14.45
CA LYS A 123 -5.92 -17.41 14.89
C LYS A 123 -6.10 -17.82 16.36
N ASN A 124 -5.31 -18.77 16.84
CA ASN A 124 -5.44 -19.32 18.18
C ASN A 124 -4.44 -18.70 19.16
N GLU A 125 -3.25 -18.35 18.69
CA GLU A 125 -2.16 -17.81 19.50
C GLU A 125 -1.24 -16.95 18.62
N VAL A 126 -0.83 -15.79 19.13
CA VAL A 126 0.12 -14.91 18.43
C VAL A 126 1.54 -15.42 18.64
N LYS A 127 2.07 -16.17 17.67
CA LYS A 127 3.44 -16.71 17.70
C LYS A 127 4.47 -15.79 17.10
N ASN A 128 4.05 -14.99 16.11
CA ASN A 128 4.93 -14.06 15.39
C ASN A 128 4.19 -12.74 15.18
N THR A 129 4.93 -11.64 15.13
CA THR A 129 4.40 -10.34 14.76
C THR A 129 4.74 -10.02 13.30
N PHE A 130 3.88 -9.24 12.66
CA PHE A 130 4.08 -8.70 11.32
C PHE A 130 3.93 -7.19 11.38
N HIS A 131 4.88 -6.46 10.81
CA HIS A 131 4.88 -5.01 10.77
C HIS A 131 4.82 -4.55 9.32
N LEU A 132 3.70 -3.98 8.92
CA LEU A 132 3.53 -3.33 7.61
C LEU A 132 3.86 -1.85 7.77
N ILE A 133 4.86 -1.39 7.02
CA ILE A 133 5.25 0.02 6.99
C ILE A 133 4.91 0.57 5.61
N ILE A 134 4.15 1.65 5.56
CA ILE A 134 3.74 2.32 4.33
C ILE A 134 4.27 3.74 4.35
N ASP A 135 5.19 4.02 3.45
CA ASP A 135 5.68 5.37 3.23
C ASP A 135 4.80 6.12 2.23
N GLU A 136 4.76 7.45 2.35
CA GLU A 136 3.87 8.33 1.57
C GLU A 136 2.40 7.85 1.55
N ALA A 137 1.92 7.45 2.73
CA ALA A 137 0.62 6.81 2.92
C ALA A 137 -0.57 7.66 2.45
N HIS A 138 -0.42 8.98 2.32
CA HIS A 138 -1.45 9.85 1.76
C HIS A 138 -1.83 9.45 0.33
N ASN A 139 -0.95 8.83 -0.45
CA ASN A 139 -1.27 8.33 -1.79
C ASN A 139 -2.26 7.16 -1.76
N ILE A 140 -2.30 6.42 -0.65
CA ILE A 140 -3.12 5.22 -0.49
C ILE A 140 -4.33 5.49 0.40
N LEU A 141 -4.15 6.24 1.48
CA LEU A 141 -5.17 6.47 2.51
C LEU A 141 -5.91 7.80 2.36
N SER A 142 -5.79 8.46 1.19
CA SER A 142 -6.45 9.73 0.91
C SER A 142 -7.97 9.58 0.82
N GLN A 143 -8.67 10.54 1.42
CA GLN A 143 -10.12 10.67 1.28
C GLN A 143 -10.51 11.41 0.00
N GLN A 144 -9.61 12.24 -0.54
CA GLN A 144 -9.85 13.06 -1.72
C GLN A 144 -9.34 12.35 -2.98
N SER A 145 -10.18 11.60 -3.66
CA SER A 145 -9.90 11.10 -5.00
C SER A 145 -11.06 11.41 -5.93
N ASN A 146 -10.97 12.55 -6.63
CA ASN A 146 -12.00 13.02 -7.56
C ASN A 146 -12.14 12.16 -8.83
N ARG A 147 -11.31 11.12 -8.99
CA ARG A 147 -11.28 10.23 -10.18
C ARG A 147 -11.53 8.76 -9.87
N GLU A 148 -11.67 8.41 -8.60
CA GLU A 148 -11.93 7.02 -8.20
C GLU A 148 -13.43 6.80 -8.03
N ALA A 149 -13.91 5.61 -8.42
CA ALA A 149 -15.25 5.19 -8.06
C ALA A 149 -15.37 5.14 -6.53
N GLU A 150 -16.48 5.66 -5.99
CA GLU A 150 -16.72 5.75 -4.55
C GLU A 150 -16.61 4.39 -3.86
N SER A 151 -17.13 3.34 -4.50
CA SER A 151 -17.03 1.95 -4.03
C SER A 151 -15.59 1.44 -3.86
N TRP A 152 -14.64 1.86 -4.71
CA TRP A 152 -13.24 1.49 -4.59
C TRP A 152 -12.54 2.21 -3.44
N LYS A 153 -12.88 3.48 -3.26
CA LYS A 153 -12.40 4.29 -2.15
C LYS A 153 -12.85 3.69 -0.82
N ASP A 154 -14.13 3.35 -0.71
CA ASP A 154 -14.72 2.76 0.49
C ASP A 154 -14.04 1.43 0.83
N TYR A 155 -13.91 0.53 -0.15
CA TYR A 155 -13.23 -0.75 0.01
C TYR A 155 -11.78 -0.59 0.52
N ARG A 156 -11.04 0.38 -0.02
CA ARG A 156 -9.66 0.66 0.36
C ARG A 156 -9.56 1.13 1.81
N LEU A 157 -10.40 2.08 2.20
CA LEU A 157 -10.43 2.61 3.56
C LEU A 157 -10.90 1.55 4.56
N GLU A 158 -11.94 0.77 4.24
CA GLU A 158 -12.45 -0.32 5.06
C GLU A 158 -11.39 -1.38 5.37
N LEU A 159 -10.58 -1.77 4.38
CA LEU A 159 -9.50 -2.72 4.59
C LEU A 159 -8.47 -2.22 5.62
N PHE A 160 -8.03 -0.97 5.49
CA PHE A 160 -7.06 -0.41 6.43
C PHE A 160 -7.67 -0.15 7.81
N GLU A 161 -8.94 0.23 7.87
CA GLU A 161 -9.67 0.30 9.13
C GLU A 161 -9.75 -1.06 9.83
N GLU A 162 -10.05 -2.14 9.09
CA GLU A 162 -10.03 -3.51 9.65
C GLU A 162 -8.65 -3.85 10.20
N ILE A 163 -7.59 -3.56 9.43
CA ILE A 163 -6.20 -3.83 9.85
C ILE A 163 -5.87 -3.07 11.15
N ILE A 164 -6.24 -1.79 11.26
CA ILE A 164 -5.94 -0.98 12.45
C ILE A 164 -6.74 -1.48 13.66
N LYS A 165 -8.02 -1.77 13.48
CA LYS A 165 -8.93 -2.20 14.56
C LYS A 165 -8.62 -3.61 15.05
N GLU A 166 -8.34 -4.54 14.14
CA GLU A 166 -8.23 -5.96 14.47
C GLU A 166 -6.79 -6.49 14.45
N GLY A 167 -5.88 -5.84 13.74
CA GLY A 167 -4.52 -6.34 13.52
C GLY A 167 -3.81 -6.70 14.81
N ARG A 168 -3.93 -5.87 15.86
CA ARG A 168 -3.32 -6.11 17.16
C ARG A 168 -3.69 -7.48 17.75
N LYS A 169 -4.91 -7.96 17.55
CA LYS A 169 -5.38 -9.25 18.07
C LYS A 169 -4.60 -10.41 17.46
N PHE A 170 -4.08 -10.22 16.26
CA PHE A 170 -3.33 -11.23 15.52
C PHE A 170 -1.83 -10.93 15.46
N GLY A 171 -1.34 -9.88 16.14
CA GLY A 171 0.05 -9.47 16.08
C GLY A 171 0.43 -8.81 14.75
N PHE A 172 -0.54 -8.19 14.05
CA PHE A 172 -0.30 -7.45 12.82
C PHE A 172 -0.35 -5.94 13.13
N PHE A 173 0.74 -5.24 12.84
CA PHE A 173 0.89 -3.82 13.15
C PHE A 173 1.07 -3.02 11.87
N LEU A 174 0.45 -1.83 11.83
CA LEU A 174 0.56 -0.89 10.73
C LEU A 174 1.28 0.37 11.19
N THR A 175 2.30 0.76 10.45
CA THR A 175 2.97 2.05 10.57
C THR A 175 2.81 2.81 9.26
N VAL A 176 2.39 4.07 9.33
CA VAL A 176 2.27 4.92 8.15
C VAL A 176 3.13 6.16 8.31
N ALA A 177 3.83 6.55 7.27
CA ALA A 177 4.54 7.80 7.18
C ALA A 177 3.92 8.68 6.09
N SER A 178 3.84 9.99 6.34
CA SER A 178 3.31 10.92 5.36
C SER A 178 3.80 12.34 5.63
N GLN A 179 4.12 13.06 4.57
CA GLN A 179 4.41 14.49 4.60
C GLN A 179 3.12 15.35 4.51
N ARG A 180 1.96 14.72 4.23
CA ARG A 180 0.66 15.36 4.04
C ARG A 180 -0.42 14.67 4.87
N PRO A 181 -0.36 14.77 6.20
CA PRO A 181 -1.33 14.09 7.05
C PRO A 181 -2.78 14.54 6.79
N ALA A 182 -3.01 15.80 6.40
CA ALA A 182 -4.34 16.30 6.08
C ALA A 182 -5.00 15.64 4.85
N ASP A 183 -4.23 15.01 3.97
CA ASP A 183 -4.77 14.27 2.85
C ASP A 183 -5.25 12.86 3.24
N ILE A 184 -4.80 12.33 4.39
CA ILE A 184 -5.23 11.03 4.92
C ILE A 184 -6.64 11.15 5.50
N SER A 185 -7.44 10.08 5.37
CA SER A 185 -8.78 10.02 5.96
C SER A 185 -8.73 10.28 7.47
N GLU A 186 -9.53 11.25 7.93
CA GLU A 186 -9.65 11.61 9.35
C GLU A 186 -10.13 10.42 10.19
N THR A 187 -11.03 9.59 9.63
CA THR A 187 -11.49 8.36 10.26
C THR A 187 -10.35 7.38 10.52
N ILE A 188 -9.43 7.23 9.57
CA ILE A 188 -8.25 6.38 9.73
C ILE A 188 -7.27 7.01 10.72
N MET A 189 -7.00 8.31 10.59
CA MET A 189 -6.08 9.03 11.48
C MET A 189 -6.51 8.92 12.94
N SER A 190 -7.80 9.01 13.23
CA SER A 190 -8.33 8.92 14.60
C SER A 190 -8.20 7.53 15.24
N GLN A 191 -7.91 6.51 14.45
CA GLN A 191 -7.75 5.13 14.93
C GLN A 191 -6.29 4.77 15.25
N PHE A 192 -5.33 5.59 14.89
CA PHE A 192 -3.94 5.37 15.27
C PHE A 192 -3.74 5.62 16.77
N HIS A 193 -2.90 4.79 17.37
CA HIS A 193 -2.66 4.84 18.82
C HIS A 193 -1.45 5.66 19.20
N ASN A 194 -0.44 5.76 18.32
CA ASN A 194 0.81 6.43 18.60
C ASN A 194 1.21 7.31 17.42
N PHE A 195 1.74 8.48 17.73
CA PHE A 195 2.11 9.50 16.76
C PHE A 195 3.54 9.98 16.99
N PHE A 196 4.27 10.08 15.88
CA PHE A 196 5.58 10.73 15.79
C PHE A 196 5.42 11.96 14.89
N ILE A 197 5.35 13.14 15.48
CA ILE A 197 5.01 14.36 14.78
C ILE A 197 6.27 15.19 14.58
N HIS A 198 6.78 15.18 13.36
CA HIS A 198 7.86 16.06 12.95
C HIS A 198 7.32 17.46 12.63
N ARG A 199 8.22 18.38 12.29
CA ARG A 199 7.83 19.76 11.95
C ARG A 199 6.81 19.79 10.81
N LEU A 200 5.66 20.42 11.06
CA LEU A 200 4.60 20.68 10.09
C LEU A 200 4.35 22.20 10.06
N ILE A 201 4.22 22.78 8.87
CA ILE A 201 4.05 24.23 8.69
C ILE A 201 2.67 24.54 8.10
N ASN A 202 2.09 23.59 7.33
CA ASN A 202 0.82 23.79 6.66
C ASN A 202 -0.34 23.84 7.67
N GLU A 203 -1.15 24.87 7.60
CA GLU A 203 -2.28 25.07 8.52
C GLU A 203 -3.33 23.93 8.45
N LYS A 204 -3.53 23.31 7.28
CA LYS A 204 -4.45 22.17 7.13
C LYS A 204 -3.97 20.97 7.92
N ASP A 205 -2.67 20.67 7.84
CA ASP A 205 -2.03 19.58 8.57
C ASP A 205 -2.10 19.83 10.07
N LEU A 206 -1.82 21.04 10.51
CA LEU A 206 -1.90 21.44 11.92
C LEU A 206 -3.33 21.33 12.46
N LYS A 207 -4.34 21.74 11.68
CA LYS A 207 -5.76 21.60 12.06
C LYS A 207 -6.17 20.13 12.20
N LEU A 208 -5.71 19.25 11.29
CA LEU A 208 -5.99 17.82 11.42
C LEU A 208 -5.39 17.26 12.70
N ILE A 209 -4.13 17.55 12.98
CA ILE A 209 -3.45 17.12 14.22
C ILE A 209 -4.21 17.63 15.46
N ASP A 210 -4.66 18.87 15.42
CA ASP A 210 -5.45 19.46 16.49
C ASP A 210 -6.76 18.74 16.77
N ASN A 211 -7.45 18.30 15.73
CA ASN A 211 -8.72 17.61 15.82
C ASN A 211 -8.57 16.14 16.25
N VAL A 212 -7.54 15.46 15.73
CA VAL A 212 -7.41 13.99 15.84
C VAL A 212 -6.66 13.59 17.11
N ILE A 213 -5.62 14.35 17.51
CA ILE A 213 -4.75 13.95 18.60
C ILE A 213 -5.12 14.68 19.89
N SER A 214 -6.05 14.09 20.63
CA SER A 214 -6.54 14.64 21.90
C SER A 214 -5.49 14.62 23.03
N THR A 215 -4.45 13.80 22.91
CA THR A 215 -3.39 13.67 23.92
C THR A 215 -2.37 14.80 23.89
N LEU A 216 -2.38 15.64 22.84
CA LEU A 216 -1.49 16.80 22.74
C LEU A 216 -2.06 18.00 23.49
N ASP A 217 -1.29 18.52 24.43
CA ASP A 217 -1.60 19.79 25.08
C ASP A 217 -1.32 21.00 24.16
N ARG A 218 -1.91 22.15 24.52
CA ARG A 218 -1.79 23.36 23.70
C ARG A 218 -0.34 23.83 23.49
N SER A 219 0.50 23.66 24.49
CA SER A 219 1.91 24.03 24.41
C SER A 219 2.68 23.18 23.41
N SER A 220 2.48 21.88 23.48
CA SER A 220 3.09 20.92 22.52
C SER A 220 2.64 21.20 21.08
N LYS A 221 1.36 21.52 20.84
CA LYS A 221 0.84 21.87 19.51
C LYS A 221 1.52 23.12 18.94
N GLN A 222 1.77 24.12 19.75
CA GLN A 222 2.45 25.35 19.34
C GLN A 222 3.93 25.14 18.95
N LEU A 223 4.55 24.10 19.45
CA LEU A 223 5.94 23.75 19.13
C LEU A 223 6.10 23.02 17.79
N ILE A 224 5.05 22.37 17.26
CA ILE A 224 5.16 21.61 16.01
C ILE A 224 5.75 22.42 14.85
N PRO A 225 5.31 23.67 14.57
CA PRO A 225 5.85 24.44 13.43
C PRO A 225 7.31 24.87 13.59
N VAL A 226 7.81 24.91 14.82
CA VAL A 226 9.15 25.41 15.15
C VAL A 226 10.14 24.31 15.56
N LEU A 227 9.73 23.04 15.47
CA LEU A 227 10.62 21.93 15.78
C LEU A 227 11.89 21.98 14.90
N PRO A 228 13.07 21.79 15.50
CA PRO A 228 14.32 21.72 14.75
C PRO A 228 14.38 20.44 13.90
N GLN A 229 15.34 20.42 12.97
CA GLN A 229 15.57 19.24 12.14
C GLN A 229 15.93 18.01 12.98
N GLY A 230 15.30 16.87 12.70
CA GLY A 230 15.49 15.63 13.45
C GLY A 230 14.72 15.54 14.77
N ALA A 231 14.05 16.63 15.21
CA ALA A 231 13.18 16.56 16.37
C ALA A 231 11.77 16.09 15.99
N CYS A 232 11.11 15.42 16.92
CA CYS A 232 9.69 15.12 16.83
C CYS A 232 9.02 15.11 18.20
N ILE A 233 7.70 15.29 18.19
CA ILE A 233 6.85 15.07 19.36
C ILE A 233 6.31 13.64 19.26
N VAL A 234 6.53 12.84 20.30
CA VAL A 234 5.94 11.51 20.42
C VAL A 234 4.79 11.53 21.42
N THR A 235 3.67 10.94 21.05
CA THR A 235 2.47 10.87 21.88
C THR A 235 1.61 9.67 21.54
N GLY A 236 0.73 9.28 22.45
CA GLY A 236 -0.20 8.17 22.27
C GLY A 236 -0.15 7.17 23.40
N THR A 237 -0.77 6.01 23.19
CA THR A 237 -0.96 4.98 24.24
C THR A 237 0.33 4.34 24.75
N ALA A 238 1.41 4.45 24.00
CA ALA A 238 2.74 3.93 24.41
C ALA A 238 3.51 4.94 25.28
N PHE A 239 3.00 6.14 25.48
CA PHE A 239 3.68 7.23 26.19
C PHE A 239 2.77 7.76 27.29
N ASP A 240 3.30 7.95 28.51
CA ASP A 240 2.53 8.51 29.63
C ASP A 240 2.11 9.98 29.39
N PHE A 241 2.92 10.72 28.64
CA PHE A 241 2.67 12.11 28.24
C PHE A 241 3.43 12.44 26.95
N PRO A 242 3.03 13.50 26.22
CA PRO A 242 3.77 13.95 25.05
C PRO A 242 5.21 14.30 25.37
N LYS A 243 6.16 13.82 24.59
CA LYS A 243 7.60 14.09 24.77
C LYS A 243 8.19 14.63 23.49
N ILE A 244 9.08 15.60 23.62
CA ILE A 244 9.92 16.04 22.51
C ILE A 244 11.18 15.18 22.56
N ILE A 245 11.49 14.52 21.45
CA ILE A 245 12.71 13.75 21.28
C ILE A 245 13.53 14.32 20.12
N GLN A 246 14.84 14.27 20.26
CA GLN A 246 15.79 14.55 19.21
C GLN A 246 16.37 13.22 18.71
N VAL A 247 16.22 12.96 17.42
CA VAL A 247 16.83 11.78 16.79
C VAL A 247 18.30 12.08 16.51
N ASP A 248 19.18 11.19 16.94
CA ASP A 248 20.60 11.32 16.71
C ASP A 248 20.95 11.25 15.22
N LYS A 249 21.85 12.13 14.79
CA LYS A 249 22.31 12.12 13.41
C LYS A 249 23.29 10.97 13.21
N ILE A 250 23.07 10.15 12.19
CA ILE A 250 24.03 9.14 11.78
C ILE A 250 25.28 9.86 11.24
N GLU A 251 26.41 9.75 11.94
CA GLU A 251 27.65 10.45 11.58
C GLU A 251 28.32 9.82 10.36
N ASN A 252 28.30 8.48 10.31
CA ASN A 252 28.90 7.76 9.18
C ASN A 252 28.06 7.90 7.92
N ARG A 253 28.62 8.53 6.87
CA ARG A 253 27.94 8.74 5.58
C ARG A 253 27.52 7.43 4.90
N GLU A 254 28.31 6.35 5.05
CA GLU A 254 28.01 5.05 4.44
C GLU A 254 26.80 4.34 5.09
N GLU A 255 26.52 4.65 6.34
CA GLU A 255 25.39 4.08 7.09
C GLU A 255 24.10 4.90 6.92
N ARG A 256 24.19 6.09 6.33
CA ARG A 256 22.99 6.91 6.08
C ARG A 256 22.12 6.26 5.01
N PRO A 257 20.79 6.24 5.21
CA PRO A 257 19.90 5.85 4.15
C PRO A 257 20.14 6.76 2.94
N ASN A 258 20.19 6.15 1.76
CA ASN A 258 20.30 6.90 0.51
C ASN A 258 19.02 7.75 0.35
N SER A 259 19.12 9.04 0.58
CA SER A 259 18.07 9.98 0.23
C SER A 259 18.22 10.30 -1.25
N ASP A 260 17.09 10.38 -1.97
CA ASP A 260 17.08 10.86 -3.36
C ASP A 260 17.38 12.38 -3.43
N ASP A 261 17.63 13.01 -2.30
CA ASP A 261 17.96 14.43 -2.22
C ASP A 261 19.35 14.67 -2.81
N ILE A 262 19.38 15.55 -3.77
CA ILE A 262 20.62 16.02 -4.39
C ILE A 262 21.31 16.92 -3.37
N ASP A 263 22.49 16.54 -2.90
CA ASP A 263 23.34 17.39 -2.07
C ASP A 263 23.93 18.50 -2.96
N LEU A 264 23.23 19.64 -2.97
CA LEU A 264 23.63 20.79 -3.79
C LEU A 264 24.98 21.36 -3.38
N GLU A 265 25.37 21.27 -2.11
CA GLU A 265 26.68 21.75 -1.62
C GLU A 265 27.78 20.87 -2.18
N GLU A 266 27.63 19.55 -2.15
CA GLU A 266 28.60 18.63 -2.71
C GLU A 266 28.77 18.79 -4.24
N LEU A 267 27.66 18.97 -4.95
CA LEU A 267 27.70 19.23 -6.39
C LEU A 267 28.33 20.57 -6.71
N TRP A 268 28.10 21.59 -5.89
CA TRP A 268 28.72 22.91 -6.07
C TRP A 268 30.22 22.87 -5.85
N MET A 269 30.68 22.19 -4.81
CA MET A 269 32.14 22.00 -4.56
C MET A 269 32.80 21.22 -5.68
N LYS A 270 32.23 20.11 -6.13
CA LYS A 270 32.73 19.35 -7.29
C LYS A 270 32.79 20.19 -8.57
N ALA A 271 31.84 21.09 -8.78
CA ALA A 271 31.85 21.99 -9.95
C ALA A 271 32.93 23.07 -9.88
N GLN A 272 33.39 23.46 -8.70
CA GLN A 272 34.51 24.38 -8.52
C GLN A 272 35.86 23.69 -8.74
N ASP A 273 36.03 22.45 -8.31
CA ASP A 273 37.24 21.65 -8.51
C ASP A 273 37.51 21.32 -9.99
N ILE A 274 36.50 21.28 -10.83
CA ILE A 274 36.64 21.07 -12.29
C ILE A 274 37.08 22.36 -13.03
N LYS A 275 36.92 23.54 -12.39
CA LYS A 275 37.32 24.85 -12.98
C LYS A 275 38.72 25.30 -12.61
N ASN A 276 39.40 24.62 -11.72
CA ASN A 276 40.82 24.82 -11.37
C ASN A 276 41.67 23.69 -11.98
#